data_f345787834cb608f60f53c93d3bc0184
#
_entry.id   f345787834cb608f60f53c93d3bc0184
#
_cell.length_a   1.000
_cell.length_b   1.000
_cell.length_c   1.000
_cell.angle_alpha   90.00
_cell.angle_beta   90.00
_cell.angle_gamma   90.00
#
_symmetry.space_group_name_H-M   'P 1'
#
loop_
_entity.id
_entity.type
_entity.pdbx_description
1 polymer ?
#
loop_
_entity_poly.entity_id
_entity_poly.type
_entity_poly.pdbx_seq_one_letter_code
_entity_poly.pdbx_strand_id
1 'polypeptide(L)'
;MRTFLASLVKPLVDAVLQPNVSKLHSINEIQKAASVRCHKYVYDYIAGGSDDESALKNNAESFRNKFDAYPFVLNGVGPENVCTKTRILGTVDVDVPFIPAPIAGNAMFHTDGERAVARVSQRFGTSYALSTLATTSCEEIKACLDENDGDGDK
;
A
#
# COMPACT_ATOMS: atom_id res chain seq x y z
N MET A 1 12.16 25.41 27.80
CA MET A 1 12.49 24.10 28.43
C MET A 1 11.61 22.97 27.88
N ARG A 2 10.27 23.12 27.74
CA ARG A 2 9.38 22.09 27.17
C ARG A 2 9.66 21.77 25.68
N THR A 3 9.97 22.75 24.85
CA THR A 3 10.29 22.58 23.43
C THR A 3 11.63 21.88 23.17
N PHE A 4 12.61 22.09 24.03
CA PHE A 4 13.93 21.46 23.91
C PHE A 4 13.90 19.97 24.30
N LEU A 5 13.15 19.61 25.34
CA LEU A 5 12.92 18.20 25.71
C LEU A 5 12.11 17.46 24.64
N ALA A 6 11.13 18.12 24.02
CA ALA A 6 10.35 17.51 22.94
C ALA A 6 11.20 17.23 21.70
N SER A 7 12.18 18.08 21.37
CA SER A 7 13.09 17.88 20.24
C SER A 7 14.11 16.76 20.46
N LEU A 8 14.45 16.45 21.70
CA LEU A 8 15.34 15.34 22.06
C LEU A 8 14.61 13.99 22.20
N VAL A 9 13.38 14.04 22.71
CA VAL A 9 12.59 12.82 22.99
C VAL A 9 11.89 12.31 21.72
N LYS A 10 11.46 13.21 20.83
CA LYS A 10 10.77 12.83 19.59
C LYS A 10 11.58 11.87 18.71
N PRO A 11 12.86 12.12 18.38
CA PRO A 11 13.64 11.17 17.57
C PRO A 11 13.86 9.83 18.26
N LEU A 12 13.97 9.80 19.60
CA LEU A 12 14.10 8.57 20.36
C LEU A 12 12.78 7.77 20.37
N VAL A 13 11.66 8.46 20.56
CA VAL A 13 10.32 7.85 20.50
C VAL A 13 10.02 7.36 19.08
N ASP A 14 10.35 8.17 18.07
CA ASP A 14 10.18 7.77 16.66
C ASP A 14 11.07 6.57 16.29
N ALA A 15 12.30 6.50 16.79
CA ALA A 15 13.20 5.37 16.57
C ALA A 15 12.73 4.08 17.27
N VAL A 16 12.16 4.18 18.47
CA VAL A 16 11.62 3.05 19.23
C VAL A 16 10.27 2.59 18.67
N LEU A 17 9.43 3.52 18.19
CA LEU A 17 8.11 3.24 17.66
C LEU A 17 8.10 2.97 16.15
N GLN A 18 9.21 3.19 15.43
CA GLN A 18 9.29 2.84 14.02
C GLN A 18 9.64 1.35 13.87
N PRO A 19 8.67 0.48 13.57
CA PRO A 19 9.02 -0.88 13.21
C PRO A 19 9.92 -0.77 11.99
N ASN A 20 11.03 -1.48 12.04
CA ASN A 20 11.85 -1.64 10.85
C ASN A 20 11.00 -2.42 9.83
N VAL A 21 10.42 -1.71 8.86
CA VAL A 21 9.49 -2.28 7.87
C VAL A 21 10.12 -3.45 7.14
N SER A 22 11.45 -3.45 6.96
CA SER A 22 12.17 -4.57 6.35
C SER A 22 12.13 -5.87 7.16
N LYS A 23 11.70 -5.81 8.42
CA LYS A 23 11.51 -6.97 9.31
C LYS A 23 10.06 -7.46 9.39
N LEU A 24 9.14 -6.78 8.71
CA LEU A 24 7.74 -7.18 8.66
C LEU A 24 7.54 -8.09 7.44
N HIS A 25 7.12 -9.33 7.69
CA HIS A 25 7.04 -10.37 6.65
C HIS A 25 5.59 -10.67 6.21
N SER A 26 4.61 -10.01 6.81
CA SER A 26 3.20 -10.21 6.46
C SER A 26 2.37 -8.94 6.59
N ILE A 27 1.25 -8.90 5.84
CA ILE A 27 0.25 -7.82 5.96
C ILE A 27 -0.29 -7.71 7.39
N ASN A 28 -0.47 -8.83 8.08
CA ASN A 28 -0.94 -8.85 9.46
C ASN A 28 0.06 -8.18 10.43
N GLU A 29 1.35 -8.32 10.20
CA GLU A 29 2.39 -7.63 10.99
C GLU A 29 2.39 -6.13 10.71
N ILE A 30 2.22 -5.73 9.44
CA ILE A 30 2.07 -4.33 9.05
C ILE A 30 0.82 -3.73 9.71
N GLN A 31 -0.31 -4.44 9.70
CA GLN A 31 -1.54 -4.00 10.35
C GLN A 31 -1.36 -3.80 11.86
N LYS A 32 -0.70 -4.74 12.54
CA LYS A 32 -0.37 -4.61 13.98
C LYS A 32 0.54 -3.40 14.25
N ALA A 33 1.53 -3.18 13.42
CA ALA A 33 2.40 -2.02 13.53
C ALA A 33 1.62 -0.70 13.31
N ALA A 34 0.72 -0.67 12.34
CA ALA A 34 -0.13 0.48 12.06
C ALA A 34 -1.10 0.78 13.21
N SER A 35 -1.70 -0.24 13.83
CA SER A 35 -2.66 -0.06 14.94
C SER A 35 -2.06 0.64 16.17
N VAL A 36 -0.75 0.53 16.37
CA VAL A 36 -0.03 1.19 17.47
C VAL A 36 0.41 2.61 17.09
N ARG A 37 0.60 2.89 15.79
CA ARG A 37 1.19 4.14 15.31
C ARG A 37 0.17 5.16 14.84
N CYS A 38 -0.88 4.70 14.18
CA CYS A 38 -1.92 5.59 13.71
C CYS A 38 -2.75 6.12 14.88
N HIS A 39 -3.24 7.33 14.72
CA HIS A 39 -4.24 7.84 15.67
C HIS A 39 -5.46 6.91 15.68
N LYS A 40 -5.97 6.60 16.87
CA LYS A 40 -7.03 5.59 17.03
C LYS A 40 -8.22 5.78 16.08
N TYR A 41 -8.74 6.99 15.94
CA TYR A 41 -9.88 7.26 15.05
C TYR A 41 -9.57 7.00 13.57
N VAL A 42 -8.35 7.33 13.15
CA VAL A 42 -7.88 7.10 11.78
C VAL A 42 -7.72 5.59 11.51
N TYR A 43 -7.14 4.88 12.48
CA TYR A 43 -7.01 3.43 12.38
C TYR A 43 -8.37 2.72 12.37
N ASP A 44 -9.27 3.08 13.29
CA ASP A 44 -10.60 2.46 13.40
C ASP A 44 -11.43 2.69 12.10
N TYR A 45 -11.30 3.87 11.49
CA TYR A 45 -11.96 4.18 10.22
C TYR A 45 -11.56 3.23 9.09
N ILE A 46 -10.27 2.90 8.98
CA ILE A 46 -9.77 2.01 7.93
C ILE A 46 -9.94 0.53 8.28
N ALA A 47 -9.80 0.17 9.56
CA ALA A 47 -9.82 -1.21 10.01
C ALA A 47 -11.24 -1.77 10.15
N GLY A 48 -12.23 -0.90 10.34
CA GLY A 48 -13.62 -1.29 10.48
C GLY A 48 -14.30 -1.59 9.15
N GLY A 49 -15.32 -2.44 9.21
CA GLY A 49 -16.22 -2.74 8.10
C GLY A 49 -17.62 -2.18 8.32
N SER A 50 -18.44 -2.17 7.28
CA SER A 50 -19.84 -1.74 7.36
C SER A 50 -20.70 -2.81 8.04
N ASP A 51 -21.72 -2.35 8.74
CA ASP A 51 -22.75 -3.16 9.41
C ASP A 51 -22.15 -4.27 10.30
N ASP A 52 -22.39 -5.52 9.97
CA ASP A 52 -21.91 -6.72 10.68
C ASP A 52 -20.50 -7.17 10.28
N GLU A 53 -19.82 -6.39 9.46
CA GLU A 53 -18.47 -6.66 8.94
C GLU A 53 -18.35 -7.97 8.13
N SER A 54 -19.45 -8.51 7.62
CA SER A 54 -19.42 -9.73 6.83
C SER A 54 -18.57 -9.56 5.54
N ALA A 55 -18.64 -8.40 4.90
CA ALA A 55 -17.81 -8.10 3.72
C ALA A 55 -16.31 -8.06 4.07
N LEU A 56 -15.95 -7.46 5.23
CA LEU A 56 -14.57 -7.41 5.71
C LEU A 56 -14.02 -8.82 5.97
N LYS A 57 -14.80 -9.67 6.63
CA LYS A 57 -14.45 -11.08 6.87
C LYS A 57 -14.28 -11.85 5.56
N ASN A 58 -15.24 -11.71 4.64
CA ASN A 58 -15.18 -12.36 3.34
C ASN A 58 -13.97 -11.94 2.51
N ASN A 59 -13.55 -10.68 2.57
CA ASN A 59 -12.34 -10.22 1.89
C ASN A 59 -11.10 -10.98 2.35
N ALA A 60 -10.93 -11.16 3.66
CA ALA A 60 -9.78 -11.91 4.21
C ALA A 60 -9.89 -13.42 3.93
N GLU A 61 -11.08 -14.00 4.07
CA GLU A 61 -11.32 -15.43 3.86
C GLU A 61 -11.23 -15.84 2.38
N SER A 62 -11.57 -14.94 1.46
CA SER A 62 -11.47 -15.22 0.02
C SER A 62 -10.05 -15.55 -0.42
N PHE A 63 -9.04 -14.97 0.20
CA PHE A 63 -7.65 -15.34 -0.07
C PHE A 63 -7.32 -16.76 0.36
N ARG A 64 -7.91 -17.25 1.44
CA ARG A 64 -7.74 -18.64 1.89
C ARG A 64 -8.55 -19.62 1.07
N ASN A 65 -9.80 -19.29 0.78
CA ASN A 65 -10.78 -20.24 0.23
C ASN A 65 -10.80 -20.27 -1.29
N LYS A 66 -10.38 -19.20 -1.98
CA LYS A 66 -10.43 -19.10 -3.45
C LYS A 66 -9.05 -19.11 -4.10
N PHE A 67 -8.01 -18.75 -3.36
CA PHE A 67 -6.63 -18.70 -3.85
C PHE A 67 -5.71 -19.69 -3.12
N ASP A 68 -6.28 -20.72 -2.47
CA ASP A 68 -5.50 -21.86 -1.99
C ASP A 68 -4.88 -22.58 -3.18
N ALA A 69 -3.74 -22.05 -3.63
CA ALA A 69 -2.86 -22.76 -4.52
C ALA A 69 -2.17 -23.83 -3.69
N TYR A 70 -2.57 -25.07 -3.87
CA TYR A 70 -1.79 -26.19 -3.35
C TYR A 70 -0.39 -26.09 -3.94
N PRO A 71 0.68 -26.09 -3.12
CA PRO A 71 2.02 -26.04 -3.61
C PRO A 71 2.36 -27.38 -4.28
N PHE A 72 2.04 -27.49 -5.56
CA PHE A 72 2.67 -28.52 -6.38
C PHE A 72 4.12 -28.13 -6.60
N VAL A 73 4.99 -29.13 -6.63
CA VAL A 73 6.36 -28.91 -7.08
C VAL A 73 6.30 -28.33 -8.49
N LEU A 74 6.59 -27.04 -8.63
CA LEU A 74 6.56 -26.32 -9.90
C LEU A 74 7.81 -26.69 -10.74
N ASN A 75 7.84 -27.95 -11.20
CA ASN A 75 8.97 -28.43 -12.00
C ASN A 75 8.93 -27.74 -13.39
N GLY A 76 10.00 -27.06 -13.74
CA GLY A 76 10.13 -26.36 -15.01
C GLY A 76 9.40 -25.01 -15.09
N VAL A 77 8.91 -24.46 -13.96
CA VAL A 77 8.32 -23.12 -13.90
C VAL A 77 9.31 -22.20 -13.19
N GLY A 78 9.94 -21.34 -13.95
CA GLY A 78 10.79 -20.26 -13.45
C GLY A 78 10.20 -18.89 -13.76
N PRO A 79 10.73 -17.82 -13.18
CA PRO A 79 10.26 -16.45 -13.45
C PRO A 79 10.17 -16.09 -14.94
N GLU A 80 11.07 -16.68 -15.74
CA GLU A 80 11.15 -16.50 -17.20
C GLU A 80 9.96 -17.14 -17.95
N ASN A 81 9.27 -18.10 -17.33
CA ASN A 81 8.13 -18.82 -17.91
C ASN A 81 6.77 -18.27 -17.45
N VAL A 82 6.77 -17.28 -16.55
CA VAL A 82 5.54 -16.67 -16.01
C VAL A 82 5.37 -15.27 -16.59
N CYS A 83 4.31 -15.10 -17.39
CA CYS A 83 3.91 -13.77 -17.88
C CYS A 83 2.75 -13.22 -17.04
N THR A 84 2.98 -12.11 -16.35
CA THR A 84 1.97 -11.41 -15.56
C THR A 84 1.31 -10.27 -16.32
N LYS A 85 1.83 -9.94 -17.51
CA LYS A 85 1.32 -8.85 -18.35
C LYS A 85 -0.11 -9.11 -18.78
N THR A 86 -0.94 -8.10 -18.65
CA THR A 86 -2.34 -8.17 -19.07
C THR A 86 -2.85 -6.80 -19.53
N ARG A 87 -4.05 -6.80 -20.09
CA ARG A 87 -4.73 -5.57 -20.51
C ARG A 87 -5.98 -5.34 -19.67
N ILE A 88 -6.02 -4.18 -19.01
CA ILE A 88 -7.19 -3.75 -18.23
C ILE A 88 -8.02 -2.76 -19.02
N LEU A 89 -9.35 -2.77 -18.77
CA LEU A 89 -10.33 -1.92 -19.47
C LEU A 89 -10.25 -2.02 -21.00
N GLY A 90 -9.62 -3.07 -21.55
CA GLY A 90 -9.44 -3.26 -22.97
C GLY A 90 -8.43 -2.32 -23.65
N THR A 91 -7.85 -1.35 -22.93
CA THR A 91 -7.02 -0.27 -23.51
C THR A 91 -5.69 -0.05 -22.82
N VAL A 92 -5.54 -0.43 -21.56
CA VAL A 92 -4.34 -0.16 -20.76
C VAL A 92 -3.55 -1.44 -20.52
N ASP A 93 -2.36 -1.52 -21.07
CA ASP A 93 -1.43 -2.63 -20.80
C ASP A 93 -0.74 -2.41 -19.46
N VAL A 94 -0.69 -3.46 -18.63
CA VAL A 94 -0.05 -3.46 -17.32
C VAL A 94 0.87 -4.67 -17.18
N ASP A 95 1.96 -4.51 -16.42
CA ASP A 95 2.93 -5.58 -16.19
C ASP A 95 2.48 -6.56 -15.10
N VAL A 96 1.61 -6.11 -14.19
CA VAL A 96 1.03 -6.95 -13.13
C VAL A 96 -0.49 -6.77 -13.05
N PRO A 97 -1.28 -7.84 -12.83
CA PRO A 97 -2.74 -7.80 -12.84
C PRO A 97 -3.36 -7.33 -11.53
N PHE A 98 -2.66 -6.49 -10.77
CA PHE A 98 -3.13 -5.91 -9.51
C PHE A 98 -3.22 -4.40 -9.65
N ILE A 99 -4.33 -3.84 -9.26
CA ILE A 99 -4.57 -2.40 -9.26
C ILE A 99 -4.88 -1.98 -7.83
N PRO A 100 -4.12 -1.05 -7.23
CA PRO A 100 -4.50 -0.46 -5.95
C PRO A 100 -5.86 0.21 -6.06
N ALA A 101 -6.79 -0.25 -5.23
CA ALA A 101 -8.15 0.31 -5.19
C ALA A 101 -8.13 1.74 -4.62
N PRO A 102 -9.13 2.58 -4.96
CA PRO A 102 -9.21 3.93 -4.44
C PRO A 102 -9.47 3.92 -2.94
N ILE A 103 -8.62 4.62 -2.20
CA ILE A 103 -8.73 4.81 -0.75
C ILE A 103 -8.78 6.30 -0.46
N ALA A 104 -9.76 6.72 0.34
CA ALA A 104 -9.90 8.11 0.74
C ALA A 104 -8.84 8.53 1.76
N GLY A 105 -8.37 9.76 1.67
CA GLY A 105 -7.62 10.42 2.74
C GLY A 105 -6.28 9.79 3.10
N ASN A 106 -5.50 9.33 2.13
CA ASN A 106 -4.23 8.65 2.41
C ASN A 106 -3.23 9.49 3.23
N ALA A 107 -3.27 10.82 3.14
CA ALA A 107 -2.42 11.70 3.95
C ALA A 107 -2.74 11.65 5.46
N MET A 108 -3.88 11.10 5.86
CA MET A 108 -4.18 10.85 7.27
C MET A 108 -3.31 9.71 7.85
N PHE A 109 -2.79 8.83 6.99
CA PHE A 109 -2.01 7.65 7.39
C PHE A 109 -0.52 7.86 7.18
N HIS A 110 -0.14 8.55 6.10
CA HIS A 110 1.25 8.79 5.74
C HIS A 110 1.41 10.14 5.05
N THR A 111 2.51 10.84 5.31
CA THR A 111 2.79 12.18 4.76
C THR A 111 2.83 12.22 3.24
N ASP A 112 3.30 11.16 2.60
CA ASP A 112 3.33 11.06 1.13
C ASP A 112 1.95 10.71 0.53
N GLY A 113 1.03 10.22 1.35
CA GLY A 113 -0.34 9.95 0.93
C GLY A 113 -0.43 9.14 -0.38
N GLU A 114 -1.26 9.61 -1.29
CA GLU A 114 -1.50 8.99 -2.60
C GLU A 114 -0.26 8.98 -3.50
N ARG A 115 0.68 9.93 -3.32
CA ARG A 115 1.93 9.99 -4.09
C ARG A 115 2.79 8.74 -3.90
N ALA A 116 2.83 8.20 -2.66
CA ALA A 116 3.55 6.96 -2.40
C ALA A 116 2.95 5.77 -3.15
N VAL A 117 1.63 5.66 -3.18
CA VAL A 117 0.93 4.59 -3.89
C VAL A 117 1.14 4.72 -5.40
N ALA A 118 1.05 5.94 -5.94
CA ALA A 118 1.25 6.21 -7.36
C ALA A 118 2.67 5.82 -7.81
N ARG A 119 3.72 6.22 -7.06
CA ARG A 119 5.11 5.84 -7.36
C ARG A 119 5.32 4.34 -7.37
N VAL A 120 4.75 3.63 -6.39
CA VAL A 120 4.84 2.16 -6.35
C VAL A 120 4.10 1.53 -7.53
N SER A 121 2.92 2.05 -7.89
CA SER A 121 2.17 1.55 -9.05
C SER A 121 2.96 1.75 -10.34
N GLN A 122 3.56 2.91 -10.56
CA GLN A 122 4.45 3.18 -11.69
C GLN A 122 5.64 2.21 -11.72
N ARG A 123 6.33 2.04 -10.58
CA ARG A 123 7.48 1.12 -10.47
C ARG A 123 7.15 -0.33 -10.85
N PHE A 124 5.96 -0.79 -10.54
CA PHE A 124 5.49 -2.13 -10.87
C PHE A 124 4.73 -2.22 -12.19
N GLY A 125 4.67 -1.14 -12.96
CA GLY A 125 4.00 -1.11 -14.27
C GLY A 125 2.51 -1.41 -14.18
N THR A 126 1.85 -0.92 -13.11
CA THR A 126 0.40 -1.06 -12.96
C THR A 126 -0.31 0.28 -12.85
N SER A 127 -1.62 0.26 -13.05
CA SER A 127 -2.46 1.45 -12.89
C SER A 127 -2.78 1.70 -11.41
N TYR A 128 -3.06 2.97 -11.09
CA TYR A 128 -3.56 3.39 -9.78
C TYR A 128 -4.94 4.02 -9.91
N ALA A 129 -5.88 3.60 -9.10
CA ALA A 129 -7.21 4.20 -9.03
C ALA A 129 -7.23 5.28 -7.93
N LEU A 130 -7.29 6.55 -8.34
CA LEU A 130 -7.36 7.68 -7.40
C LEU A 130 -8.78 7.83 -6.85
N SER A 131 -8.91 7.98 -5.53
CA SER A 131 -10.19 8.21 -4.88
C SER A 131 -10.76 9.61 -5.17
N THR A 132 -12.07 9.73 -5.26
CA THR A 132 -12.75 11.04 -5.31
C THR A 132 -12.56 11.86 -4.03
N LEU A 133 -12.22 11.20 -2.92
CA LEU A 133 -11.89 11.82 -1.63
C LEU A 133 -10.39 11.75 -1.34
N ALA A 134 -9.57 11.72 -2.39
CA ALA A 134 -8.12 11.77 -2.23
C ALA A 134 -7.68 13.11 -1.62
N THR A 135 -6.57 13.07 -0.90
CA THR A 135 -5.92 14.26 -0.33
C THR A 135 -4.94 14.93 -1.29
N THR A 136 -4.69 14.28 -2.44
CA THR A 136 -3.76 14.73 -3.48
C THR A 136 -4.51 14.80 -4.81
N SER A 137 -4.35 15.88 -5.56
CA SER A 137 -4.99 16.04 -6.87
C SER A 137 -4.35 15.19 -7.97
N CYS A 138 -5.05 15.00 -9.09
CA CYS A 138 -4.53 14.29 -10.26
C CYS A 138 -3.27 14.97 -10.81
N GLU A 139 -3.26 16.30 -10.80
CA GLU A 139 -2.15 17.13 -11.28
C GLU A 139 -0.90 16.94 -10.43
N GLU A 140 -1.07 16.92 -9.11
CA GLU A 140 0.03 16.67 -8.16
C GLU A 140 0.58 15.24 -8.27
N ILE A 141 -0.29 14.25 -8.49
CA ILE A 141 0.13 12.87 -8.76
C ILE A 141 0.96 12.84 -10.03
N LYS A 142 0.45 13.45 -11.12
CA LYS A 142 1.19 13.49 -12.38
C LYS A 142 2.56 14.15 -12.23
N ALA A 143 2.63 15.31 -11.61
CA ALA A 143 3.90 16.00 -11.35
C ALA A 143 4.89 15.12 -10.58
N CYS A 144 4.41 14.44 -9.55
CA CYS A 144 5.21 13.51 -8.74
C CYS A 144 5.75 12.31 -9.54
N LEU A 145 5.01 11.81 -10.53
CA LEU A 145 5.44 10.72 -11.40
C LEU A 145 6.45 11.20 -12.45
N ASP A 146 6.22 12.38 -13.03
CA ASP A 146 7.12 12.99 -14.02
C ASP A 146 8.52 13.30 -13.41
N GLU A 147 8.57 13.68 -12.12
CA GLU A 147 9.83 13.90 -11.40
C GLU A 147 10.64 12.61 -11.21
N ASN A 148 9.96 11.47 -10.99
CA ASN A 148 10.60 10.17 -10.80
C ASN A 148 11.14 9.56 -12.11
N ASP A 149 10.56 9.87 -13.26
CA ASP A 149 11.06 9.37 -14.54
C ASP A 149 12.45 9.94 -14.90
N GLY A 150 12.89 11.00 -14.19
CA GLY A 150 14.23 11.58 -14.34
C GLY A 150 15.35 10.88 -13.54
N ASP A 151 14.99 10.08 -12.55
CA ASP A 151 15.95 9.38 -11.67
C ASP A 151 15.95 7.87 -11.99
N GLY A 152 16.19 7.57 -13.28
CA GLY A 152 16.29 6.20 -13.77
C GLY A 152 17.38 5.46 -13.01
N ASP A 153 17.00 4.42 -12.30
CA ASP A 153 17.88 3.43 -11.65
C ASP A 153 19.06 3.08 -12.59
N LYS A 154 20.25 3.55 -12.21
CA LYS A 154 21.52 3.02 -12.71
C LYS A 154 22.03 1.93 -11.80
#